data_41a57893766ad54bdc52bf8c966d5916
#
_entry.id   41a57893766ad54bdc52bf8c966d5916
#
_cell.length_a   1.000
_cell.length_b   1.000
_cell.length_c   1.000
_cell.angle_alpha   90.00
_cell.angle_beta   90.00
_cell.angle_gamma   90.00
#
_symmetry.space_group_name_H-M   'P 1'
#
loop_
_entity.id
_entity.type
_entity.pdbx_description
1 polymer ?
#
loop_
_entity_poly.entity_id
_entity_poly.type
_entity_poly.pdbx_seq_one_letter_code
_entity_poly.pdbx_strand_id
1 'polypeptide(L)'
;MPDLAQTQPFAFTCEGGLVKNASTFIMQPGQALELLNFEPDIRGGYRRINGFRRQINHIVPQTSASSEKVLMVAFFNNNILAARGEKIFSSASTELATAITSSATMSGSGTITVDSTSGFSSSGTLQINSEIFTYTGKTSTTFTGVTRATSTTSAAAHAVDDAVSESWTERDTGRTNASKYNFERFNFDGTDKIIVTDGTNDPTIFNTSLSATDVTESTVEGAKF
;
A
#
# COMPACT_ATOMS: atom_id res chain seq x y z
N MET A 1 2.28 -12.83 66.86
CA MET A 1 2.81 -12.82 65.48
C MET A 1 2.04 -11.75 64.77
N PRO A 2 2.68 -10.80 64.13
CA PRO A 2 1.93 -9.82 63.32
C PRO A 2 1.33 -10.53 62.14
N ASP A 3 0.03 -10.27 61.91
CA ASP A 3 -0.75 -10.78 60.82
C ASP A 3 -0.15 -10.28 59.51
N LEU A 4 0.29 -11.19 58.63
CA LEU A 4 0.81 -10.84 57.33
C LEU A 4 -0.38 -10.36 56.52
N ALA A 5 -0.44 -9.07 56.21
CA ALA A 5 -1.42 -8.48 55.32
C ALA A 5 -1.44 -9.28 54.03
N GLN A 6 -2.54 -9.99 53.77
CA GLN A 6 -2.76 -10.66 52.50
C GLN A 6 -2.88 -9.59 51.42
N THR A 7 -1.86 -9.47 50.58
CA THR A 7 -1.95 -8.69 49.34
C THR A 7 -2.90 -9.40 48.37
N GLN A 8 -4.10 -8.86 48.22
CA GLN A 8 -5.00 -9.35 47.17
C GLN A 8 -4.49 -8.85 45.81
N PRO A 9 -4.28 -9.73 44.83
CA PRO A 9 -3.93 -9.30 43.47
C PRO A 9 -5.11 -8.51 42.90
N PHE A 10 -4.85 -7.27 42.50
CA PHE A 10 -5.82 -6.43 41.81
C PHE A 10 -5.62 -6.62 40.29
N ALA A 11 -6.62 -7.20 39.63
CA ALA A 11 -6.63 -7.31 38.15
C ALA A 11 -7.21 -6.03 37.57
N PHE A 12 -6.42 -5.35 36.78
CA PHE A 12 -6.87 -4.18 36.02
C PHE A 12 -7.29 -4.64 34.60
N THR A 13 -8.60 -4.73 34.35
CA THR A 13 -9.11 -5.05 33.02
C THR A 13 -9.26 -3.77 32.21
N CYS A 14 -8.54 -3.63 31.12
CA CYS A 14 -8.62 -2.45 30.23
C CYS A 14 -9.77 -2.59 29.22
N GLU A 15 -11.00 -2.80 29.71
CA GLU A 15 -12.17 -3.05 28.84
C GLU A 15 -13.05 -1.80 28.64
N GLY A 16 -12.76 -0.71 29.31
CA GLY A 16 -13.63 0.47 29.37
C GLY A 16 -13.64 1.39 28.14
N GLY A 17 -12.77 1.16 27.17
CA GLY A 17 -12.73 1.94 25.94
C GLY A 17 -12.09 3.33 26.08
N LEU A 18 -12.02 4.06 24.95
CA LEU A 18 -11.54 5.44 24.87
C LEU A 18 -12.68 6.41 25.19
N VAL A 19 -12.55 7.19 26.25
CA VAL A 19 -13.56 8.17 26.69
C VAL A 19 -12.94 9.56 26.68
N LYS A 20 -13.28 10.36 25.65
CA LYS A 20 -12.72 11.72 25.46
C LYS A 20 -13.55 12.85 26.09
N ASN A 21 -14.79 12.58 26.42
CA ASN A 21 -15.76 13.58 26.86
C ASN A 21 -16.20 13.46 28.32
N ALA A 22 -15.54 12.58 29.09
CA ALA A 22 -15.80 12.45 30.51
C ALA A 22 -14.72 13.14 31.34
N SER A 23 -15.13 13.68 32.49
CA SER A 23 -14.18 14.19 33.49
C SER A 23 -13.39 13.01 34.08
N THR A 24 -12.10 13.22 34.36
CA THR A 24 -11.23 12.22 34.99
C THR A 24 -11.76 11.70 36.32
N PHE A 25 -12.60 12.51 37.02
CA PHE A 25 -13.19 12.13 38.30
C PHE A 25 -14.34 11.10 38.20
N ILE A 26 -14.91 10.91 37.01
CA ILE A 26 -16.01 9.99 36.79
C ILE A 26 -15.64 8.79 35.91
N MET A 27 -14.37 8.68 35.56
CA MET A 27 -13.88 7.56 34.74
C MET A 27 -13.97 6.26 35.53
N GLN A 28 -14.46 5.23 34.85
CA GLN A 28 -14.47 3.88 35.39
C GLN A 28 -13.08 3.21 35.22
N PRO A 29 -12.72 2.28 36.12
CA PRO A 29 -11.50 1.50 35.94
C PRO A 29 -11.45 0.83 34.57
N GLY A 30 -10.31 0.92 33.88
CA GLY A 30 -10.13 0.36 32.54
C GLY A 30 -10.50 1.28 31.38
N GLN A 31 -11.05 2.46 31.64
CA GLN A 31 -11.22 3.50 30.62
C GLN A 31 -9.93 4.29 30.40
N ALA A 32 -9.70 4.73 29.14
CA ALA A 32 -8.55 5.55 28.77
C ALA A 32 -8.97 6.88 28.19
N LEU A 33 -8.29 7.97 28.57
CA LEU A 33 -8.45 9.30 27.96
C LEU A 33 -7.75 9.42 26.62
N GLU A 34 -6.64 8.71 26.48
CA GLU A 34 -5.82 8.70 25.28
C GLU A 34 -5.30 7.28 25.04
N LEU A 35 -5.39 6.85 23.80
CA LEU A 35 -4.85 5.58 23.31
C LEU A 35 -4.00 5.89 22.07
N LEU A 36 -2.69 5.83 22.23
CA LEU A 36 -1.75 6.00 21.13
C LEU A 36 -1.14 4.64 20.77
N ASN A 37 -1.27 4.22 19.51
CA ASN A 37 -0.78 2.94 19.00
C ASN A 37 -1.41 1.70 19.68
N PHE A 38 -2.66 1.81 20.14
CA PHE A 38 -3.46 0.71 20.63
C PHE A 38 -4.80 0.63 19.91
N GLU A 39 -5.31 -0.59 19.77
CA GLU A 39 -6.64 -0.88 19.24
C GLU A 39 -7.41 -1.80 20.20
N PRO A 40 -8.75 -1.75 20.22
CA PRO A 40 -9.54 -2.69 21.00
C PRO A 40 -9.26 -4.13 20.56
N ASP A 41 -9.09 -5.05 21.52
CA ASP A 41 -9.00 -6.49 21.23
C ASP A 41 -10.39 -7.12 21.35
N ILE A 42 -10.73 -8.04 20.43
CA ILE A 42 -12.01 -8.76 20.43
C ILE A 42 -12.21 -9.65 21.68
N ARG A 43 -11.14 -9.94 22.40
CA ARG A 43 -11.17 -10.70 23.64
C ARG A 43 -11.31 -9.82 24.88
N GLY A 44 -11.50 -8.53 24.69
CA GLY A 44 -11.53 -7.50 25.73
C GLY A 44 -10.15 -6.87 25.93
N GLY A 45 -10.14 -5.60 26.39
CA GLY A 45 -8.94 -4.83 26.61
C GLY A 45 -8.39 -4.17 25.34
N TYR A 46 -7.09 -3.86 25.37
CA TYR A 46 -6.40 -3.19 24.28
C TYR A 46 -5.14 -3.96 23.92
N ARG A 47 -4.88 -4.08 22.63
CA ARG A 47 -3.61 -4.57 22.13
C ARG A 47 -2.84 -3.46 21.43
N ARG A 48 -1.53 -3.52 21.45
CA ARG A 48 -0.68 -2.64 20.67
C ARG A 48 -0.91 -2.90 19.18
N ILE A 49 -1.09 -1.85 18.41
CA ILE A 49 -1.12 -1.95 16.94
C ILE A 49 0.22 -2.50 16.49
N ASN A 50 0.20 -3.52 15.64
CA ASN A 50 1.41 -4.03 15.01
C ASN A 50 2.10 -2.91 14.24
N GLY A 51 3.42 -2.92 14.21
CA GLY A 51 4.18 -2.00 13.38
C GLY A 51 3.72 -2.08 11.92
N PHE A 52 3.84 -0.99 11.20
CA PHE A 52 3.60 -0.96 9.75
C PHE A 52 4.93 -0.82 9.01
N ARG A 53 5.01 -1.44 7.85
CA ARG A 53 6.13 -1.30 6.93
C ARG A 53 5.71 -0.48 5.71
N ARG A 54 6.68 0.20 5.12
CA ARG A 54 6.46 0.86 3.84
C ARG A 54 6.33 -0.20 2.75
N GLN A 55 5.20 -0.20 2.05
CA GLN A 55 4.94 -1.13 0.96
C GLN A 55 5.51 -0.64 -0.38
N ILE A 56 5.55 0.67 -0.60
CA ILE A 56 6.09 1.30 -1.81
C ILE A 56 7.09 2.37 -1.41
N ASN A 57 8.26 2.34 -2.02
CA ASN A 57 9.34 3.29 -1.75
C ASN A 57 9.20 4.59 -2.56
N HIS A 58 8.46 4.57 -3.67
CA HIS A 58 8.21 5.73 -4.51
C HIS A 58 7.00 6.54 -4.03
N ILE A 59 7.12 7.86 -4.04
CA ILE A 59 5.97 8.76 -3.84
C ILE A 59 5.13 8.74 -5.12
N VAL A 60 3.79 8.72 -4.99
CA VAL A 60 2.88 8.86 -6.14
C VAL A 60 3.21 10.18 -6.86
N PRO A 61 3.51 10.15 -8.17
CA PRO A 61 3.90 11.34 -8.90
C PRO A 61 2.85 12.46 -8.83
N GLN A 62 3.31 13.70 -8.80
CA GLN A 62 2.45 14.88 -8.93
C GLN A 62 2.18 15.14 -10.40
N THR A 63 1.02 15.70 -10.70
CA THR A 63 0.61 15.97 -12.07
C THR A 63 0.76 17.43 -12.46
N SER A 64 0.29 18.36 -11.64
CA SER A 64 0.30 19.79 -11.98
C SER A 64 0.64 20.71 -10.81
N ALA A 65 0.18 20.42 -9.60
CA ALA A 65 0.36 21.30 -8.44
C ALA A 65 1.13 20.64 -7.30
N SER A 66 2.00 21.40 -6.63
CA SER A 66 2.83 20.90 -5.53
C SER A 66 2.04 20.44 -4.28
N SER A 67 0.76 20.79 -4.20
CA SER A 67 -0.11 20.46 -3.06
C SER A 67 -1.14 19.37 -3.34
N GLU A 68 -1.06 18.68 -4.48
CA GLU A 68 -2.00 17.62 -4.82
C GLU A 68 -1.95 16.48 -3.80
N LYS A 69 -3.14 16.09 -3.34
CA LYS A 69 -3.33 14.98 -2.41
C LYS A 69 -3.51 13.67 -3.19
N VAL A 70 -3.12 12.57 -2.56
CA VAL A 70 -3.55 11.24 -3.01
C VAL A 70 -5.00 11.07 -2.56
N LEU A 71 -5.91 10.90 -3.50
CA LEU A 71 -7.36 10.89 -3.30
C LEU A 71 -7.94 9.48 -3.29
N MET A 72 -7.19 8.49 -3.79
CA MET A 72 -7.55 7.09 -3.79
C MET A 72 -6.29 6.23 -3.62
N VAL A 73 -6.42 5.14 -2.88
CA VAL A 73 -5.48 4.01 -2.91
C VAL A 73 -6.33 2.74 -2.94
N ALA A 74 -6.12 1.90 -3.94
CA ALA A 74 -6.81 0.63 -4.10
C ALA A 74 -5.79 -0.47 -4.42
N PHE A 75 -6.11 -1.72 -4.08
CA PHE A 75 -5.30 -2.89 -4.43
C PHE A 75 -6.05 -3.73 -5.45
N PHE A 76 -5.45 -3.94 -6.61
CA PHE A 76 -6.04 -4.71 -7.69
C PHE A 76 -4.98 -5.45 -8.49
N ASN A 77 -5.17 -6.76 -8.70
CA ASN A 77 -4.30 -7.63 -9.49
C ASN A 77 -2.80 -7.47 -9.14
N ASN A 78 -2.45 -7.58 -7.86
CA ASN A 78 -1.10 -7.44 -7.31
C ASN A 78 -0.43 -6.08 -7.59
N ASN A 79 -1.24 -5.06 -7.89
CA ASN A 79 -0.81 -3.68 -8.03
C ASN A 79 -1.56 -2.78 -7.05
N ILE A 80 -0.89 -1.74 -6.64
CA ILE A 80 -1.51 -0.62 -5.94
C ILE A 80 -1.87 0.43 -6.97
N LEU A 81 -3.15 0.78 -7.05
CA LEU A 81 -3.66 1.90 -7.82
C LEU A 81 -3.76 3.12 -6.91
N ALA A 82 -3.30 4.27 -7.38
CA ALA A 82 -3.41 5.53 -6.67
C ALA A 82 -3.85 6.65 -7.60
N ALA A 83 -4.88 7.40 -7.20
CA ALA A 83 -5.29 8.61 -7.90
C ALA A 83 -4.66 9.83 -7.25
N ARG A 84 -4.03 10.69 -8.04
CA ARG A 84 -3.46 11.95 -7.61
C ARG A 84 -3.57 12.98 -8.74
N GLY A 85 -4.12 14.16 -8.41
CA GLY A 85 -4.37 15.20 -9.42
C GLY A 85 -5.25 14.70 -10.56
N GLU A 86 -4.77 14.83 -11.76
CA GLU A 86 -5.49 14.52 -13.01
C GLU A 86 -5.19 13.10 -13.55
N LYS A 87 -4.58 12.24 -12.73
CA LYS A 87 -4.09 10.94 -13.18
C LYS A 87 -4.35 9.82 -12.18
N ILE A 88 -4.44 8.61 -12.73
CA ILE A 88 -4.42 7.36 -11.95
C ILE A 88 -3.14 6.61 -12.30
N PHE A 89 -2.43 6.19 -11.28
CA PHE A 89 -1.16 5.48 -11.38
C PHE A 89 -1.30 4.07 -10.82
N SER A 90 -0.42 3.18 -11.26
CA SER A 90 -0.22 1.87 -10.63
C SER A 90 1.25 1.63 -10.31
N SER A 91 1.50 0.82 -9.28
CA SER A 91 2.82 0.31 -8.93
C SER A 91 2.68 -1.09 -8.36
N ALA A 92 3.56 -2.00 -8.78
CA ALA A 92 3.70 -3.30 -8.16
C ALA A 92 4.65 -3.23 -6.97
N SER A 93 4.43 -4.08 -5.96
CA SER A 93 5.33 -4.23 -4.82
C SER A 93 5.37 -5.66 -4.32
N THR A 94 6.51 -6.03 -3.74
CA THR A 94 6.80 -7.34 -3.15
C THR A 94 7.80 -7.18 -2.01
N GLU A 95 8.20 -8.26 -1.36
CA GLU A 95 9.24 -8.27 -0.34
C GLU A 95 10.48 -9.02 -0.84
N LEU A 96 11.64 -8.61 -0.34
CA LEU A 96 12.92 -9.22 -0.67
C LEU A 96 13.05 -10.57 0.05
N ALA A 97 13.15 -11.66 -0.70
CA ALA A 97 13.28 -13.01 -0.13
C ALA A 97 14.71 -13.35 0.30
N THR A 98 15.71 -12.65 -0.23
CA THR A 98 17.12 -12.87 0.09
C THR A 98 17.85 -11.54 0.26
N ALA A 99 18.57 -11.36 1.36
CA ALA A 99 19.31 -10.14 1.64
C ALA A 99 20.37 -9.83 0.56
N ILE A 100 20.57 -8.55 0.29
CA ILE A 100 21.58 -8.06 -0.65
C ILE A 100 22.66 -7.33 0.17
N THR A 101 23.91 -7.76 0.04
CA THR A 101 25.03 -7.07 0.69
C THR A 101 25.40 -5.79 -0.06
N SER A 102 25.98 -4.81 0.64
CA SER A 102 26.46 -3.57 0.00
C SER A 102 27.55 -3.81 -1.05
N SER A 103 28.33 -4.89 -0.88
CA SER A 103 29.41 -5.28 -1.80
C SER A 103 28.96 -6.15 -2.98
N ALA A 104 27.69 -6.56 -3.05
CA ALA A 104 27.18 -7.36 -4.17
C ALA A 104 27.33 -6.57 -5.48
N THR A 105 27.95 -7.18 -6.47
CA THR A 105 28.13 -6.59 -7.80
C THR A 105 26.99 -7.02 -8.74
N MET A 106 26.24 -6.06 -9.26
CA MET A 106 25.17 -6.28 -10.22
C MET A 106 25.30 -5.25 -11.35
N SER A 107 25.85 -5.67 -12.49
CA SER A 107 26.06 -4.83 -13.68
C SER A 107 25.47 -5.48 -14.93
N GLY A 108 24.14 -5.62 -14.98
CA GLY A 108 23.42 -6.23 -16.11
C GLY A 108 23.36 -7.76 -16.11
N SER A 109 23.97 -8.43 -15.13
CA SER A 109 23.90 -9.89 -14.97
C SER A 109 23.45 -10.33 -13.56
N GLY A 110 23.14 -9.36 -12.69
CA GLY A 110 22.68 -9.61 -11.33
C GLY A 110 21.28 -10.21 -11.28
N THR A 111 20.95 -10.80 -10.13
CA THR A 111 19.61 -11.29 -9.82
C THR A 111 19.15 -10.78 -8.46
N ILE A 112 17.84 -10.53 -8.32
CA ILE A 112 17.19 -10.20 -7.05
C ILE A 112 16.07 -11.20 -6.83
N THR A 113 16.13 -11.94 -5.72
CA THR A 113 15.09 -12.91 -5.34
C THR A 113 14.09 -12.24 -4.42
N VAL A 114 12.82 -12.39 -4.76
CA VAL A 114 11.66 -11.79 -4.07
C VAL A 114 10.58 -12.85 -3.87
N ASP A 115 9.58 -12.56 -3.05
CA ASP A 115 8.48 -13.49 -2.79
C ASP A 115 7.64 -13.73 -4.05
N SER A 116 7.37 -12.71 -4.84
CA SER A 116 6.64 -12.82 -6.10
C SER A 116 6.94 -11.64 -7.00
N THR A 117 7.05 -11.88 -8.30
CA THR A 117 7.15 -10.83 -9.32
C THR A 117 5.80 -10.57 -10.02
N SER A 118 4.71 -11.13 -9.49
CA SER A 118 3.37 -10.90 -10.04
C SER A 118 3.00 -9.42 -9.96
N GLY A 119 2.39 -8.90 -11.01
CA GLY A 119 2.05 -7.47 -11.12
C GLY A 119 3.18 -6.58 -11.67
N PHE A 120 4.44 -7.00 -11.61
CA PHE A 120 5.56 -6.24 -12.17
C PHE A 120 5.62 -6.34 -13.70
N SER A 121 6.17 -5.33 -14.33
CA SER A 121 6.49 -5.32 -15.77
C SER A 121 7.55 -6.37 -16.11
N SER A 122 7.71 -6.72 -17.39
CA SER A 122 8.75 -7.67 -17.82
C SER A 122 10.17 -7.14 -17.67
N SER A 123 10.33 -5.82 -17.68
CA SER A 123 11.58 -5.10 -17.44
C SER A 123 11.24 -3.70 -16.89
N GLY A 124 12.18 -3.04 -16.22
CA GLY A 124 11.90 -1.72 -15.67
C GLY A 124 12.86 -1.29 -14.57
N THR A 125 12.35 -0.50 -13.65
CA THR A 125 13.09 0.08 -12.53
C THR A 125 12.45 -0.34 -11.22
N LEU A 126 13.28 -0.82 -10.30
CA LEU A 126 12.91 -1.16 -8.92
C LEU A 126 13.54 -0.18 -7.95
N GLN A 127 12.89 0.02 -6.83
CA GLN A 127 13.48 0.69 -5.68
C GLN A 127 13.38 -0.19 -4.44
N ILE A 128 14.49 -0.30 -3.73
CA ILE A 128 14.58 -0.92 -2.41
C ILE A 128 15.18 0.12 -1.47
N ASN A 129 14.42 0.55 -0.48
CA ASN A 129 14.77 1.68 0.39
C ASN A 129 15.10 2.94 -0.43
N SER A 130 16.36 3.40 -0.45
CA SER A 130 16.84 4.56 -1.23
C SER A 130 17.61 4.18 -2.49
N GLU A 131 17.85 2.89 -2.73
CA GLU A 131 18.62 2.44 -3.89
C GLU A 131 17.68 2.10 -5.05
N ILE A 132 18.09 2.51 -6.26
CA ILE A 132 17.38 2.24 -7.51
C ILE A 132 18.14 1.20 -8.32
N PHE A 133 17.42 0.23 -8.84
CA PHE A 133 17.89 -0.86 -9.68
C PHE A 133 17.15 -0.82 -11.01
N THR A 134 17.79 -1.27 -12.06
CA THR A 134 17.13 -1.62 -13.32
C THR A 134 17.20 -3.13 -13.53
N TYR A 135 16.21 -3.69 -14.20
CA TYR A 135 16.16 -5.12 -14.57
C TYR A 135 15.66 -5.30 -16.00
N THR A 136 16.09 -6.35 -16.66
CA THR A 136 15.75 -6.63 -18.07
C THR A 136 14.88 -7.87 -18.26
N GLY A 137 14.63 -8.63 -17.19
CA GLY A 137 13.79 -9.81 -17.22
C GLY A 137 13.34 -10.25 -15.84
N LYS A 138 12.38 -11.17 -15.78
CA LYS A 138 11.89 -11.74 -14.53
C LYS A 138 11.44 -13.20 -14.70
N THR A 139 11.47 -13.97 -13.62
CA THR A 139 10.76 -15.23 -13.42
C THR A 139 9.60 -15.00 -12.44
N SER A 140 8.98 -16.05 -11.90
CA SER A 140 7.92 -15.92 -10.89
C SER A 140 8.40 -15.31 -9.56
N THR A 141 9.68 -15.43 -9.23
CA THR A 141 10.25 -15.02 -7.94
C THR A 141 11.60 -14.29 -8.06
N THR A 142 12.06 -13.99 -9.27
CA THR A 142 13.39 -13.40 -9.45
C THR A 142 13.39 -12.36 -10.55
N PHE A 143 13.98 -11.20 -10.28
CA PHE A 143 14.36 -10.24 -11.32
C PHE A 143 15.74 -10.61 -11.84
N THR A 144 15.94 -10.52 -13.16
CA THR A 144 17.17 -10.93 -13.88
C THR A 144 17.71 -9.78 -14.70
N GLY A 145 19.00 -9.87 -15.07
CA GLY A 145 19.66 -8.77 -15.79
C GLY A 145 19.71 -7.49 -14.97
N VAL A 146 19.93 -7.61 -13.66
CA VAL A 146 19.85 -6.49 -12.73
C VAL A 146 21.14 -5.68 -12.76
N THR A 147 20.97 -4.36 -12.81
CA THR A 147 22.01 -3.37 -12.53
C THR A 147 21.58 -2.56 -11.31
N ARG A 148 22.48 -2.42 -10.33
CA ARG A 148 22.22 -1.67 -9.10
C ARG A 148 22.84 -0.27 -9.13
N ALA A 149 22.48 0.53 -8.13
CA ALA A 149 22.99 1.89 -7.93
C ALA A 149 22.80 2.78 -9.17
N THR A 150 21.66 2.63 -9.84
CA THR A 150 21.29 3.45 -11.01
C THR A 150 20.69 4.79 -10.58
N SER A 151 20.49 5.70 -11.53
CA SER A 151 19.84 7.00 -11.27
C SER A 151 20.48 7.80 -10.13
N THR A 152 21.82 7.82 -10.06
CA THR A 152 22.62 8.55 -9.03
C THR A 152 22.45 8.05 -7.60
N THR A 153 21.90 6.85 -7.39
CA THR A 153 21.86 6.20 -6.07
C THR A 153 23.16 5.45 -5.78
N SER A 154 23.38 5.10 -4.52
CA SER A 154 24.55 4.34 -4.06
C SER A 154 24.15 2.94 -3.62
N ALA A 155 25.04 1.98 -3.84
CA ALA A 155 24.83 0.60 -3.38
C ALA A 155 24.80 0.52 -1.85
N ALA A 156 23.75 -0.08 -1.31
CA ALA A 156 23.52 -0.25 0.11
C ALA A 156 23.21 -1.72 0.46
N ALA A 157 23.28 -2.08 1.73
CA ALA A 157 22.78 -3.37 2.19
C ALA A 157 21.26 -3.34 2.31
N HIS A 158 20.60 -4.42 1.92
CA HIS A 158 19.16 -4.62 2.05
C HIS A 158 18.87 -5.94 2.78
N ALA A 159 17.97 -5.88 3.75
CA ALA A 159 17.58 -7.03 4.54
C ALA A 159 16.51 -7.87 3.83
N VAL A 160 16.34 -9.10 4.25
CA VAL A 160 15.13 -9.89 3.94
C VAL A 160 13.90 -9.11 4.41
N ASP A 161 12.82 -9.22 3.70
CA ASP A 161 11.55 -8.51 3.93
C ASP A 161 11.61 -6.99 3.67
N ASP A 162 12.72 -6.43 3.16
CA ASP A 162 12.69 -5.06 2.65
C ASP A 162 11.73 -4.96 1.45
N ALA A 163 10.94 -3.87 1.43
CA ALA A 163 9.99 -3.65 0.35
C ALA A 163 10.71 -3.37 -0.98
N VAL A 164 10.33 -4.09 -2.01
CA VAL A 164 10.74 -3.91 -3.40
C VAL A 164 9.56 -3.36 -4.18
N SER A 165 9.67 -2.19 -4.76
CA SER A 165 8.58 -1.56 -5.52
C SER A 165 9.02 -1.12 -6.91
N GLU A 166 8.12 -1.26 -7.88
CA GLU A 166 8.29 -0.71 -9.23
C GLU A 166 7.97 0.78 -9.25
N SER A 167 8.54 1.53 -10.16
CA SER A 167 8.16 2.92 -10.39
C SER A 167 6.69 3.04 -10.78
N TRP A 168 6.04 4.12 -10.38
CA TRP A 168 4.65 4.39 -10.74
C TRP A 168 4.50 4.53 -12.25
N THR A 169 3.50 3.82 -12.79
CA THR A 169 3.12 3.88 -14.20
C THR A 169 1.76 4.58 -14.32
N GLU A 170 1.67 5.55 -15.20
CA GLU A 170 0.38 6.18 -15.54
C GLU A 170 -0.54 5.17 -16.21
N ARG A 171 -1.79 5.10 -15.76
CA ARG A 171 -2.81 4.20 -16.28
C ARG A 171 -4.01 4.93 -16.86
N ASP A 172 -4.28 6.11 -16.35
CA ASP A 172 -5.34 6.98 -16.84
C ASP A 172 -4.91 8.43 -16.66
N THR A 173 -5.20 9.28 -17.65
CA THR A 173 -4.72 10.66 -17.77
C THR A 173 -5.81 11.58 -18.29
N GLY A 174 -5.62 12.89 -18.13
CA GLY A 174 -6.54 13.89 -18.70
C GLY A 174 -7.85 14.02 -17.92
N ARG A 175 -7.90 13.53 -16.70
CA ARG A 175 -9.05 13.72 -15.81
C ARG A 175 -9.09 15.15 -15.30
N THR A 176 -10.30 15.67 -15.11
CA THR A 176 -10.48 16.89 -14.32
C THR A 176 -10.19 16.58 -12.86
N ASN A 177 -9.44 17.44 -12.20
CA ASN A 177 -9.04 17.24 -10.80
C ASN A 177 -10.28 17.12 -9.89
N ALA A 178 -10.48 15.96 -9.32
CA ALA A 178 -11.61 15.64 -8.45
C ALA A 178 -11.24 15.79 -6.97
N SER A 179 -12.23 15.90 -6.10
CA SER A 179 -12.03 16.00 -4.66
C SER A 179 -12.05 14.66 -3.94
N LYS A 180 -12.61 13.63 -4.57
CA LYS A 180 -12.81 12.30 -3.98
C LYS A 180 -12.92 11.26 -5.09
N TYR A 181 -12.35 10.08 -4.83
CA TYR A 181 -12.50 8.90 -5.67
C TYR A 181 -13.16 7.77 -4.87
N ASN A 182 -13.96 6.96 -5.56
CA ASN A 182 -14.48 5.69 -5.06
C ASN A 182 -14.07 4.59 -6.03
N PHE A 183 -14.01 3.36 -5.56
CA PHE A 183 -13.72 2.20 -6.39
C PHE A 183 -14.49 0.99 -5.92
N GLU A 184 -14.80 0.08 -6.88
CA GLU A 184 -15.44 -1.19 -6.61
C GLU A 184 -14.83 -2.26 -7.52
N ARG A 185 -14.65 -3.48 -6.99
CA ARG A 185 -14.22 -4.65 -7.76
C ARG A 185 -15.42 -5.45 -8.19
N PHE A 186 -15.42 -5.92 -9.41
CA PHE A 186 -16.50 -6.75 -9.94
C PHE A 186 -16.00 -7.78 -10.95
N ASN A 187 -16.80 -8.82 -11.17
CA ASN A 187 -16.55 -9.89 -12.11
C ASN A 187 -17.87 -10.32 -12.75
N PHE A 188 -18.43 -9.49 -13.65
CA PHE A 188 -19.72 -9.81 -14.31
C PHE A 188 -19.57 -10.72 -15.53
N ASP A 189 -18.38 -10.76 -16.14
CA ASP A 189 -18.10 -11.50 -17.39
C ASP A 189 -17.06 -12.62 -17.20
N GLY A 190 -16.81 -13.04 -15.97
CA GLY A 190 -15.81 -14.02 -15.64
C GLY A 190 -14.37 -13.47 -15.55
N THR A 191 -14.19 -12.16 -15.73
CA THR A 191 -12.89 -11.49 -15.64
C THR A 191 -12.93 -10.41 -14.56
N ASP A 192 -12.00 -10.46 -13.62
CA ASP A 192 -11.88 -9.44 -12.57
C ASP A 192 -11.60 -8.07 -13.18
N LYS A 193 -12.35 -7.09 -12.73
CA LYS A 193 -12.21 -5.68 -13.09
C LYS A 193 -12.36 -4.81 -11.85
N ILE A 194 -11.84 -3.59 -11.94
CA ILE A 194 -12.08 -2.54 -10.95
C ILE A 194 -12.62 -1.30 -11.66
N ILE A 195 -13.72 -0.77 -11.19
CA ILE A 195 -14.28 0.50 -11.65
C ILE A 195 -13.87 1.60 -10.67
N VAL A 196 -13.50 2.73 -11.21
CA VAL A 196 -13.12 3.93 -10.46
C VAL A 196 -14.03 5.08 -10.87
N THR A 197 -14.59 5.77 -9.89
CA THR A 197 -15.48 6.91 -10.10
C THR A 197 -15.05 8.07 -9.19
N ASP A 198 -15.27 9.30 -9.63
CA ASP A 198 -14.94 10.50 -8.87
C ASP A 198 -16.06 11.56 -8.85
N GLY A 199 -17.16 11.28 -9.55
CA GLY A 199 -18.31 12.18 -9.65
C GLY A 199 -18.12 13.41 -10.56
N THR A 200 -16.97 13.51 -11.25
CA THR A 200 -16.63 14.63 -12.15
C THR A 200 -16.33 14.12 -13.55
N ASN A 201 -15.59 13.04 -13.65
CA ASN A 201 -15.19 12.41 -14.91
C ASN A 201 -16.02 11.15 -15.17
N ASP A 202 -15.98 10.65 -16.40
CA ASP A 202 -16.57 9.36 -16.71
C ASP A 202 -15.96 8.26 -15.85
N PRO A 203 -16.75 7.27 -15.41
CA PRO A 203 -16.23 6.12 -14.72
C PRO A 203 -15.19 5.37 -15.57
N THR A 204 -14.07 4.98 -14.98
CA THR A 204 -13.03 4.24 -15.68
C THR A 204 -12.97 2.81 -15.15
N ILE A 205 -12.98 1.84 -16.06
CA ILE A 205 -12.80 0.42 -15.77
C ILE A 205 -11.37 0.01 -16.10
N PHE A 206 -10.70 -0.62 -15.15
CA PHE A 206 -9.41 -1.29 -15.36
C PHE A 206 -9.61 -2.79 -15.41
N ASN A 207 -9.03 -3.42 -16.42
CA ASN A 207 -8.94 -4.88 -16.52
C ASN A 207 -7.71 -5.42 -15.75
N THR A 208 -7.50 -6.73 -15.78
CA THR A 208 -6.35 -7.38 -15.10
C THR A 208 -4.98 -6.96 -15.65
N SER A 209 -4.90 -6.43 -16.86
CA SER A 209 -3.67 -5.83 -17.43
C SER A 209 -3.50 -4.35 -17.07
N LEU A 210 -4.40 -3.80 -16.24
CA LEU A 210 -4.44 -2.39 -15.85
C LEU A 210 -4.61 -1.43 -17.06
N SER A 211 -5.25 -1.92 -18.12
CA SER A 211 -5.70 -1.08 -19.24
C SER A 211 -6.99 -0.39 -18.83
N ALA A 212 -7.00 0.93 -18.97
CA ALA A 212 -8.14 1.79 -18.66
C ALA A 212 -9.12 1.83 -19.83
N THR A 213 -10.41 1.86 -19.52
CA THR A 213 -11.49 2.09 -20.49
C THR A 213 -12.57 2.93 -19.82
N ASP A 214 -12.87 4.09 -20.38
CA ASP A 214 -13.93 4.95 -19.85
C ASP A 214 -15.31 4.40 -20.23
N VAL A 215 -16.22 4.46 -19.27
CA VAL A 215 -17.63 4.09 -19.45
C VAL A 215 -18.38 5.31 -19.94
N THR A 216 -18.49 5.47 -21.25
CA THR A 216 -19.23 6.56 -21.88
C THR A 216 -20.72 6.24 -21.96
N GLU A 217 -21.57 7.25 -22.16
CA GLU A 217 -23.02 7.06 -22.34
C GLU A 217 -23.35 6.02 -23.44
N SER A 218 -22.59 6.01 -24.55
CA SER A 218 -22.76 5.04 -25.62
C SER A 218 -22.50 3.59 -25.19
N THR A 219 -21.71 3.38 -24.13
CA THR A 219 -21.45 2.05 -23.58
C THR A 219 -22.61 1.57 -22.69
N VAL A 220 -23.40 2.49 -22.13
CA VAL A 220 -24.52 2.21 -21.23
C VAL A 220 -25.85 2.09 -21.97
N GLU A 221 -26.01 2.73 -23.14
CA GLU A 221 -27.25 2.67 -23.95
C GLU A 221 -27.66 1.26 -24.39
N GLY A 222 -26.75 0.29 -24.38
CA GLY A 222 -27.04 -1.12 -24.64
C GLY A 222 -27.57 -1.91 -23.43
N ALA A 223 -27.50 -1.37 -22.23
CA ALA A 223 -28.00 -2.02 -21.01
C ALA A 223 -29.50 -1.72 -20.86
N LYS A 224 -30.34 -2.57 -21.43
CA LYS A 224 -31.77 -2.56 -21.11
C LYS A 224 -31.95 -3.17 -19.71
N PHE A 225 -32.39 -2.34 -18.77
CA PHE A 225 -32.90 -2.78 -17.47
C PHE A 225 -34.31 -3.36 -17.61
#